data_10246e9fadd09c2ca5ad90297e1be6f7
#
_entry.id   10246e9fadd09c2ca5ad90297e1be6f7
#
_cell.length_a   1.000
_cell.length_b   1.000
_cell.length_c   1.000
_cell.angle_alpha   90.00
_cell.angle_beta   90.00
_cell.angle_gamma   90.00
#
_symmetry.space_group_name_H-M   'P 1'
#
loop_
_entity.id
_entity.type
_entity.pdbx_description
1 polymer ?
#
loop_
_entity_poly.entity_id
_entity_poly.type
_entity_poly.pdbx_seq_one_letter_code
_entity_poly.pdbx_strand_id
1 'polypeptide(L)'
;MNVLILGKGYIGSYLEKYLKTCSSKLKDVRIVSRDLCDYSTVAGLHDLMEQKWVDFIINCSGFTGKPNVDACEDAKDLCWDLNVTVPSRIAQVCLDNNIPFGQVSSGCIYTGYEKEYSETDIPNFGLYNNESSFYSKSKHAGELALADKNAYIWRIRMPFCNTWSPKNILTKIYKYDKLISMPNSLTNVNDLCKYIYKFIEREYTKERLPAGIYNVVNEGSLNARSIVEMMTDHCIKNPNWQFINYNELDI
;
A
#
# COMPACT_ATOMS: atom_id res chain seq x y z
N MET A 1 -4.80 -15.33 17.22
CA MET A 1 -5.58 -14.92 16.01
C MET A 1 -5.01 -15.57 14.77
N ASN A 2 -5.84 -15.84 13.79
CA ASN A 2 -5.46 -16.33 12.47
C ASN A 2 -5.60 -15.16 11.50
N VAL A 3 -4.53 -14.85 10.77
CA VAL A 3 -4.46 -13.71 9.87
C VAL A 3 -4.36 -14.18 8.42
N LEU A 4 -5.24 -13.66 7.57
CA LEU A 4 -5.20 -13.89 6.14
C LEU A 4 -4.70 -12.64 5.41
N ILE A 5 -3.64 -12.78 4.64
CA ILE A 5 -3.09 -11.73 3.78
C ILE A 5 -3.46 -12.04 2.32
N LEU A 6 -4.15 -11.12 1.67
CA LEU A 6 -4.48 -11.21 0.26
C LEU A 6 -3.45 -10.40 -0.56
N GLY A 7 -2.80 -11.06 -1.52
CA GLY A 7 -1.80 -10.45 -2.39
C GLY A 7 -0.36 -10.76 -1.99
N LYS A 8 0.25 -11.75 -2.64
CA LYS A 8 1.65 -12.17 -2.47
C LYS A 8 2.62 -11.27 -3.27
N GLY A 9 2.47 -9.95 -3.08
CA GLY A 9 3.35 -8.92 -3.65
C GLY A 9 4.43 -8.46 -2.67
N TYR A 10 5.07 -7.32 -2.99
CA TYR A 10 6.16 -6.75 -2.19
C TYR A 10 5.76 -6.52 -0.74
N ILE A 11 4.65 -5.82 -0.48
CA ILE A 11 4.18 -5.53 0.88
C ILE A 11 3.66 -6.80 1.58
N GLY A 12 2.79 -7.57 0.92
CA GLY A 12 2.18 -8.76 1.53
C GLY A 12 3.20 -9.82 1.93
N SER A 13 4.20 -10.09 1.09
CA SER A 13 5.26 -11.05 1.42
C SER A 13 6.14 -10.59 2.59
N TYR A 14 6.39 -9.28 2.69
CA TYR A 14 7.14 -8.72 3.81
C TYR A 14 6.35 -8.79 5.11
N LEU A 15 5.06 -8.47 5.03
CA LEU A 15 4.13 -8.53 6.16
C LEU A 15 3.96 -9.98 6.67
N GLU A 16 3.78 -10.96 5.77
CA GLU A 16 3.72 -12.38 6.13
C GLU A 16 4.95 -12.81 6.91
N LYS A 17 6.14 -12.50 6.36
CA LYS A 17 7.41 -12.84 7.01
C LYS A 17 7.51 -12.21 8.40
N TYR A 18 7.14 -10.93 8.54
CA TYR A 18 7.18 -10.23 9.80
C TYR A 18 6.19 -10.84 10.82
N LEU A 19 4.92 -11.03 10.43
CA LEU A 19 3.89 -11.54 11.33
C LEU A 19 4.21 -12.96 11.83
N LYS A 20 4.84 -13.80 11.02
CA LYS A 20 5.33 -15.12 11.44
C LYS A 20 6.41 -15.06 12.52
N THR A 21 7.09 -13.93 12.71
CA THR A 21 8.01 -13.73 13.83
C THR A 21 7.31 -13.27 15.12
N CYS A 22 6.05 -12.79 15.02
CA CYS A 22 5.26 -12.26 16.14
C CYS A 22 4.42 -13.37 16.81
N SER A 23 4.99 -14.52 17.10
CA SER A 23 4.29 -15.79 17.39
C SER A 23 3.44 -15.85 18.66
N SER A 24 3.57 -14.93 19.63
CA SER A 24 2.89 -15.08 20.93
C SER A 24 1.37 -14.87 20.90
N LYS A 25 0.85 -14.12 19.92
CA LYS A 25 -0.58 -13.77 19.80
C LYS A 25 -1.21 -14.26 18.49
N LEU A 26 -0.39 -14.69 17.53
CA LEU A 26 -0.83 -15.19 16.24
C LEU A 26 -0.75 -16.73 16.22
N LYS A 27 -1.87 -17.38 15.90
CA LYS A 27 -1.95 -18.83 15.80
C LYS A 27 -1.53 -19.31 14.42
N ASP A 28 -1.96 -18.60 13.37
CA ASP A 28 -1.62 -18.89 11.98
C ASP A 28 -1.60 -17.61 11.15
N VAL A 29 -0.69 -17.55 10.18
CA VAL A 29 -0.58 -16.45 9.20
C VAL A 29 -0.45 -17.04 7.82
N ARG A 30 -1.45 -16.81 6.98
CA ARG A 30 -1.46 -17.29 5.58
C ARG A 30 -1.49 -16.13 4.61
N ILE A 31 -0.79 -16.30 3.50
CA ILE A 31 -0.83 -15.40 2.35
C ILE A 31 -1.38 -16.13 1.13
N VAL A 32 -2.32 -15.48 0.45
CA VAL A 32 -2.96 -16.03 -0.75
C VAL A 32 -2.74 -15.09 -1.92
N SER A 33 -2.32 -15.64 -3.06
CA SER A 33 -2.32 -14.97 -4.36
C SER A 33 -3.54 -15.39 -5.17
N ARG A 34 -3.95 -14.56 -6.13
CA ARG A 34 -5.11 -14.87 -7.00
C ARG A 34 -4.92 -16.13 -7.84
N ASP A 35 -3.67 -16.53 -8.09
CA ASP A 35 -3.35 -17.76 -8.81
C ASP A 35 -3.68 -19.02 -7.98
N LEU A 36 -3.67 -18.91 -6.65
CA LEU A 36 -4.00 -20.00 -5.72
C LEU A 36 -5.49 -20.03 -5.38
N CYS A 37 -6.08 -18.88 -5.22
CA CYS A 37 -7.51 -18.70 -4.99
C CYS A 37 -7.93 -17.34 -5.53
N ASP A 38 -8.87 -17.33 -6.45
CA ASP A 38 -9.34 -16.08 -7.06
C ASP A 38 -10.30 -15.32 -6.14
N TYR A 39 -9.75 -14.72 -5.09
CA TYR A 39 -10.49 -13.85 -4.16
C TYR A 39 -11.01 -12.55 -4.80
N SER A 40 -10.80 -12.32 -6.09
CA SER A 40 -11.46 -11.25 -6.83
C SER A 40 -12.92 -11.58 -7.16
N THR A 41 -13.30 -12.85 -7.05
CA THR A 41 -14.68 -13.33 -7.24
C THR A 41 -15.38 -13.55 -5.90
N VAL A 42 -16.72 -13.50 -5.92
CA VAL A 42 -17.55 -13.82 -4.74
C VAL A 42 -17.33 -15.28 -4.33
N ALA A 43 -17.30 -16.20 -5.29
CA ALA A 43 -17.09 -17.62 -5.03
C ALA A 43 -15.75 -17.87 -4.32
N GLY A 44 -14.63 -17.33 -4.86
CA GLY A 44 -13.31 -17.50 -4.24
C GLY A 44 -13.22 -16.87 -2.84
N LEU A 45 -13.94 -15.77 -2.58
CA LEU A 45 -14.04 -15.22 -1.23
C LEU A 45 -14.83 -16.14 -0.29
N HIS A 46 -15.94 -16.71 -0.74
CA HIS A 46 -16.71 -17.69 0.05
C HIS A 46 -15.86 -18.91 0.39
N ASP A 47 -15.14 -19.47 -0.58
CA ASP A 47 -14.24 -20.61 -0.35
C ASP A 47 -13.21 -20.33 0.75
N LEU A 48 -12.67 -19.10 0.79
CA LEU A 48 -11.75 -18.68 1.85
C LEU A 48 -12.43 -18.53 3.21
N MET A 49 -13.71 -18.13 3.25
CA MET A 49 -14.47 -17.90 4.48
C MET A 49 -15.09 -19.18 5.05
N GLU A 50 -15.47 -20.16 4.21
CA GLU A 50 -16.06 -21.43 4.65
C GLU A 50 -15.21 -22.20 5.66
N GLN A 51 -13.89 -22.02 5.61
CA GLN A 51 -12.96 -22.64 6.53
C GLN A 51 -13.04 -22.10 7.98
N LYS A 52 -13.78 -21.03 8.24
CA LYS A 52 -14.04 -20.40 9.56
C LYS A 52 -12.80 -20.24 10.46
N TRP A 53 -11.62 -20.13 9.86
CA TRP A 53 -10.37 -20.03 10.62
C TRP A 53 -9.82 -18.61 10.70
N VAL A 54 -10.35 -17.69 9.90
CA VAL A 54 -9.82 -16.31 9.74
C VAL A 54 -10.41 -15.40 10.80
N ASP A 55 -9.53 -14.72 11.54
CA ASP A 55 -9.91 -13.71 12.54
C ASP A 55 -9.61 -12.27 12.08
N PHE A 56 -8.77 -12.08 11.05
CA PHE A 56 -8.39 -10.78 10.49
C PHE A 56 -7.96 -10.93 9.03
N ILE A 57 -8.46 -10.06 8.14
CA ILE A 57 -8.07 -10.04 6.73
C ILE A 57 -7.33 -8.75 6.41
N ILE A 58 -6.20 -8.88 5.70
CA ILE A 58 -5.41 -7.76 5.22
C ILE A 58 -5.27 -7.85 3.71
N ASN A 59 -5.79 -6.85 2.99
CA ASN A 59 -5.60 -6.78 1.56
C ASN A 59 -4.36 -5.93 1.21
N CYS A 60 -3.31 -6.60 0.75
CA CYS A 60 -2.11 -6.01 0.17
C CYS A 60 -2.11 -6.08 -1.35
N SER A 61 -3.19 -6.58 -1.96
CA SER A 61 -3.32 -6.65 -3.41
C SER A 61 -3.75 -5.31 -4.00
N GLY A 62 -3.48 -5.15 -5.28
CA GLY A 62 -3.87 -3.98 -6.06
C GLY A 62 -3.10 -3.94 -7.36
N PHE A 63 -3.55 -3.12 -8.29
CA PHE A 63 -2.89 -2.90 -9.56
C PHE A 63 -2.07 -1.61 -9.51
N THR A 64 -0.78 -1.72 -9.82
CA THR A 64 0.17 -0.59 -9.86
C THR A 64 0.88 -0.50 -11.20
N GLY A 65 0.35 -1.16 -12.24
CA GLY A 65 0.99 -1.23 -13.56
C GLY A 65 2.36 -1.92 -13.57
N LYS A 66 2.86 -2.12 -14.77
CA LYS A 66 4.24 -2.55 -15.06
C LYS A 66 4.73 -1.80 -16.30
N PRO A 67 5.89 -1.13 -16.28
CA PRO A 67 6.91 -1.14 -15.21
C PRO A 67 6.56 -0.27 -14.00
N ASN A 68 5.65 0.70 -14.14
CA ASN A 68 5.25 1.66 -13.12
C ASN A 68 3.74 1.95 -13.18
N VAL A 69 3.27 2.97 -12.46
CA VAL A 69 1.85 3.33 -12.35
C VAL A 69 1.26 3.94 -13.64
N ASP A 70 2.09 4.41 -14.57
CA ASP A 70 1.63 5.01 -15.83
C ASP A 70 0.92 3.98 -16.71
N ALA A 71 1.30 2.69 -16.63
CA ALA A 71 0.60 1.61 -17.29
C ALA A 71 -0.86 1.42 -16.82
N CYS A 72 -1.31 2.13 -15.78
CA CYS A 72 -2.71 2.19 -15.41
C CYS A 72 -3.56 2.98 -16.40
N GLU A 73 -2.96 3.89 -17.17
CA GLU A 73 -3.65 4.64 -18.21
C GLU A 73 -4.08 3.73 -19.36
N ASP A 74 -3.29 2.69 -19.67
CA ASP A 74 -3.56 1.73 -20.74
C ASP A 74 -4.45 0.56 -20.27
N ALA A 75 -4.59 0.35 -18.97
CA ALA A 75 -5.31 -0.78 -18.38
C ALA A 75 -6.34 -0.32 -17.33
N LYS A 76 -7.16 0.67 -17.69
CA LYS A 76 -8.10 1.34 -16.78
C LYS A 76 -9.11 0.40 -16.14
N ASP A 77 -9.70 -0.50 -16.90
CA ASP A 77 -10.69 -1.46 -16.40
C ASP A 77 -10.08 -2.40 -15.35
N LEU A 78 -8.90 -2.94 -15.64
CA LEU A 78 -8.18 -3.81 -14.71
C LEU A 78 -7.72 -3.03 -13.46
N CYS A 79 -7.25 -1.79 -13.65
CA CYS A 79 -6.84 -0.92 -12.56
C CYS A 79 -8.02 -0.59 -11.65
N TRP A 80 -9.19 -0.27 -12.23
CA TRP A 80 -10.41 -0.01 -11.47
C TRP A 80 -10.89 -1.25 -10.73
N ASP A 81 -10.99 -2.37 -11.43
CA ASP A 81 -11.45 -3.62 -10.80
C ASP A 81 -10.60 -3.99 -9.59
N LEU A 82 -9.27 -4.00 -9.75
CA LEU A 82 -8.36 -4.44 -8.68
C LEU A 82 -8.11 -3.41 -7.58
N ASN A 83 -8.35 -2.12 -7.82
CA ASN A 83 -8.14 -1.07 -6.82
C ASN A 83 -9.44 -0.58 -6.17
N VAL A 84 -10.60 -0.83 -6.78
CA VAL A 84 -11.91 -0.35 -6.30
C VAL A 84 -12.87 -1.51 -6.03
N THR A 85 -13.23 -2.27 -7.09
CA THR A 85 -14.28 -3.29 -7.02
C THR A 85 -13.90 -4.44 -6.10
N VAL A 86 -12.71 -4.99 -6.28
CA VAL A 86 -12.22 -6.13 -5.49
C VAL A 86 -12.05 -5.77 -4.01
N PRO A 87 -11.38 -4.68 -3.62
CA PRO A 87 -11.31 -4.26 -2.21
C PRO A 87 -12.67 -4.03 -1.56
N SER A 88 -13.61 -3.39 -2.27
CA SER A 88 -14.97 -3.16 -1.78
C SER A 88 -15.72 -4.47 -1.54
N ARG A 89 -15.59 -5.44 -2.44
CA ARG A 89 -16.19 -6.78 -2.30
C ARG A 89 -15.61 -7.55 -1.12
N ILE A 90 -14.27 -7.53 -0.96
CA ILE A 90 -13.62 -8.16 0.19
C ILE A 90 -14.12 -7.55 1.50
N ALA A 91 -14.15 -6.21 1.57
CA ALA A 91 -14.61 -5.50 2.76
C ALA A 91 -16.07 -5.80 3.10
N GLN A 92 -16.95 -5.92 2.08
CA GLN A 92 -18.35 -6.29 2.30
C GLN A 92 -18.47 -7.71 2.89
N VAL A 93 -17.76 -8.69 2.32
CA VAL A 93 -17.74 -10.06 2.87
C VAL A 93 -17.18 -10.09 4.28
N CYS A 94 -16.16 -9.28 4.58
CA CYS A 94 -15.63 -9.15 5.94
C CYS A 94 -16.67 -8.56 6.90
N LEU A 95 -17.37 -7.52 6.49
CA LEU A 95 -18.42 -6.87 7.27
C LEU A 95 -19.55 -7.86 7.58
N ASP A 96 -20.05 -8.59 6.58
CA ASP A 96 -21.14 -9.56 6.71
C ASP A 96 -20.76 -10.72 7.65
N ASN A 97 -19.47 -11.04 7.76
CA ASN A 97 -18.95 -12.11 8.64
C ASN A 97 -18.35 -11.58 9.96
N ASN A 98 -18.45 -10.28 10.25
CA ASN A 98 -17.84 -9.64 11.42
C ASN A 98 -16.33 -9.88 11.55
N ILE A 99 -15.61 -9.95 10.43
CA ILE A 99 -14.16 -10.10 10.37
C ILE A 99 -13.53 -8.71 10.19
N PRO A 100 -12.61 -8.26 11.05
CA PRO A 100 -11.86 -7.04 10.86
C PRO A 100 -11.10 -7.06 9.55
N PHE A 101 -11.14 -5.93 8.82
CA PHE A 101 -10.53 -5.78 7.51
C PHE A 101 -9.56 -4.60 7.46
N GLY A 102 -8.38 -4.82 6.88
CA GLY A 102 -7.39 -3.78 6.62
C GLY A 102 -6.97 -3.73 5.16
N GLN A 103 -6.93 -2.52 4.60
CA GLN A 103 -6.56 -2.23 3.22
C GLN A 103 -5.26 -1.43 3.14
N VAL A 104 -4.26 -1.92 2.43
CA VAL A 104 -3.09 -1.11 2.06
C VAL A 104 -3.46 -0.19 0.90
N SER A 105 -3.43 1.12 1.17
CA SER A 105 -3.71 2.17 0.20
C SER A 105 -2.47 2.99 -0.13
N SER A 106 -2.61 4.16 -0.73
CA SER A 106 -1.50 4.97 -1.23
C SER A 106 -1.70 6.46 -1.00
N GLY A 107 -0.66 7.16 -0.56
CA GLY A 107 -0.61 8.62 -0.51
C GLY A 107 -0.44 9.28 -1.88
N CYS A 108 -0.43 8.54 -3.01
CA CYS A 108 -0.40 9.11 -4.37
C CYS A 108 -1.67 9.89 -4.73
N ILE A 109 -2.63 10.01 -3.83
CA ILE A 109 -3.85 10.82 -3.97
C ILE A 109 -3.64 12.29 -3.58
N TYR A 110 -2.42 12.64 -3.21
CA TYR A 110 -2.00 14.01 -2.92
C TYR A 110 -0.89 14.45 -3.86
N THR A 111 -0.91 15.75 -4.19
CA THR A 111 0.15 16.44 -4.94
C THR A 111 0.38 17.83 -4.36
N GLY A 112 1.55 18.40 -4.65
CA GLY A 112 1.99 19.70 -4.13
C GLY A 112 2.91 19.54 -2.92
N TYR A 113 3.62 20.62 -2.61
CA TYR A 113 4.68 20.67 -1.60
C TYR A 113 4.51 21.82 -0.62
N GLU A 114 3.34 22.45 -0.63
CA GLU A 114 3.04 23.65 0.15
C GLU A 114 2.72 23.32 1.61
N LYS A 115 2.30 22.09 1.87
CA LYS A 115 1.97 21.60 3.21
C LYS A 115 2.18 20.10 3.34
N GLU A 116 2.20 19.61 4.56
CA GLU A 116 2.03 18.21 4.88
C GLU A 116 0.53 17.85 4.88
N TYR A 117 0.19 16.70 4.31
CA TYR A 117 -1.19 16.22 4.23
C TYR A 117 -1.50 15.25 5.37
N SER A 118 -2.60 15.52 6.06
CA SER A 118 -3.17 14.68 7.11
C SER A 118 -4.27 13.75 6.59
N GLU A 119 -4.76 12.85 7.44
CA GLU A 119 -5.87 11.96 7.11
C GLU A 119 -7.19 12.69 6.85
N THR A 120 -7.36 13.89 7.44
CA THR A 120 -8.56 14.72 7.29
C THR A 120 -8.53 15.63 6.07
N ASP A 121 -7.38 15.74 5.39
CA ASP A 121 -7.29 16.51 4.17
C ASP A 121 -7.99 15.80 3.00
N ILE A 122 -8.77 16.57 2.25
CA ILE A 122 -9.42 16.08 1.03
C ILE A 122 -8.34 15.81 -0.02
N PRO A 123 -8.30 14.60 -0.62
CA PRO A 123 -7.36 14.29 -1.70
C PRO A 123 -7.48 15.27 -2.87
N ASN A 124 -6.40 15.97 -3.15
CA ASN A 124 -6.33 16.97 -4.23
C ASN A 124 -5.78 16.40 -5.56
N PHE A 125 -5.30 15.14 -5.56
CA PHE A 125 -4.84 14.42 -6.74
C PHE A 125 -5.51 13.04 -6.80
N GLY A 126 -6.84 13.00 -6.74
CA GLY A 126 -7.66 11.81 -6.67
C GLY A 126 -8.79 11.81 -7.71
N LEU A 127 -9.88 11.14 -7.37
CA LEU A 127 -11.00 10.87 -8.27
C LEU A 127 -11.59 12.13 -8.94
N TYR A 128 -11.67 13.22 -8.19
CA TYR A 128 -12.35 14.44 -8.64
C TYR A 128 -11.44 15.47 -9.32
N ASN A 129 -10.15 15.18 -9.47
CA ASN A 129 -9.22 16.02 -10.19
C ASN A 129 -8.95 15.43 -11.58
N ASN A 130 -9.21 16.19 -12.64
CA ASN A 130 -9.06 15.72 -14.02
C ASN A 130 -7.60 15.43 -14.41
N GLU A 131 -6.64 16.13 -13.82
CA GLU A 131 -5.21 15.97 -14.09
C GLU A 131 -4.58 14.80 -13.34
N SER A 132 -5.32 14.17 -12.43
CA SER A 132 -4.84 13.02 -11.69
C SER A 132 -4.64 11.81 -12.59
N SER A 133 -3.56 11.07 -12.34
CA SER A 133 -3.34 9.77 -12.98
C SER A 133 -4.49 8.81 -12.65
N PHE A 134 -4.77 7.89 -13.57
CA PHE A 134 -5.83 6.90 -13.34
C PHE A 134 -5.54 6.02 -12.12
N TYR A 135 -4.27 5.75 -11.85
CA TYR A 135 -3.86 5.08 -10.61
C TYR A 135 -4.34 5.85 -9.36
N SER A 136 -4.05 7.14 -9.28
CA SER A 136 -4.46 7.98 -8.15
C SER A 136 -5.98 8.08 -8.02
N LYS A 137 -6.68 8.22 -9.16
CA LYS A 137 -8.16 8.18 -9.20
C LYS A 137 -8.70 6.87 -8.65
N SER A 138 -8.15 5.73 -9.08
CA SER A 138 -8.58 4.41 -8.63
C SER A 138 -8.29 4.17 -7.14
N LYS A 139 -7.16 4.65 -6.62
CA LYS A 139 -6.85 4.52 -5.19
C LYS A 139 -7.78 5.36 -4.32
N HIS A 140 -8.08 6.60 -4.71
CA HIS A 140 -9.06 7.42 -4.00
C HIS A 140 -10.47 6.83 -4.08
N ALA A 141 -10.92 6.39 -5.26
CA ALA A 141 -12.22 5.72 -5.40
C ALA A 141 -12.33 4.45 -4.55
N GLY A 142 -11.23 3.67 -4.46
CA GLY A 142 -11.17 2.50 -3.59
C GLY A 142 -11.34 2.84 -2.11
N GLU A 143 -10.75 3.93 -1.62
CA GLU A 143 -10.95 4.39 -0.24
C GLU A 143 -12.41 4.85 0.00
N LEU A 144 -13.01 5.58 -0.94
CA LEU A 144 -14.41 5.97 -0.85
C LEU A 144 -15.36 4.76 -0.83
N ALA A 145 -15.06 3.71 -1.59
CA ALA A 145 -15.84 2.47 -1.59
C ALA A 145 -15.72 1.66 -0.29
N LEU A 146 -14.79 2.03 0.59
CA LEU A 146 -14.59 1.42 1.90
C LEU A 146 -15.12 2.27 3.07
N ALA A 147 -15.62 3.48 2.83
CA ALA A 147 -15.96 4.44 3.87
C ALA A 147 -17.02 3.94 4.87
N ASP A 148 -17.96 3.09 4.43
CA ASP A 148 -19.03 2.48 5.22
C ASP A 148 -18.75 1.02 5.64
N LYS A 149 -17.54 0.49 5.39
CA LYS A 149 -17.21 -0.94 5.57
C LYS A 149 -16.49 -1.28 6.87
N ASN A 150 -16.37 -0.32 7.80
CA ASN A 150 -15.64 -0.52 9.07
C ASN A 150 -14.20 -1.04 8.83
N ALA A 151 -13.52 -0.47 7.84
CA ALA A 151 -12.19 -0.89 7.39
C ALA A 151 -11.07 -0.01 7.98
N TYR A 152 -9.91 -0.62 8.19
CA TYR A 152 -8.65 0.10 8.42
C TYR A 152 -7.98 0.37 7.08
N ILE A 153 -7.72 1.63 6.74
CA ILE A 153 -7.10 2.02 5.46
C ILE A 153 -5.73 2.61 5.76
N TRP A 154 -4.66 1.91 5.34
CA TRP A 154 -3.28 2.34 5.57
C TRP A 154 -2.70 2.92 4.28
N ARG A 155 -2.59 4.25 4.23
CA ARG A 155 -1.94 4.96 3.13
C ARG A 155 -0.43 4.91 3.31
N ILE A 156 0.27 4.31 2.37
CA ILE A 156 1.73 4.27 2.32
C ILE A 156 2.27 5.17 1.21
N ARG A 157 3.52 5.62 1.36
CA ARG A 157 4.19 6.43 0.34
C ARG A 157 5.59 5.91 0.09
N MET A 158 5.97 5.75 -1.19
CA MET A 158 7.33 5.36 -1.61
C MET A 158 7.96 4.29 -0.69
N PRO A 159 7.40 3.07 -0.62
CA PRO A 159 7.83 2.08 0.35
C PRO A 159 9.28 1.64 0.10
N PHE A 160 10.04 1.51 1.19
CA PHE A 160 11.43 1.07 1.17
C PHE A 160 11.75 0.06 2.26
N CYS A 161 12.76 -0.76 1.99
CA CYS A 161 13.36 -1.70 2.95
C CYS A 161 14.81 -2.00 2.55
N ASN A 162 15.48 -2.84 3.32
CA ASN A 162 16.86 -3.27 3.09
C ASN A 162 17.01 -4.36 2.02
N THR A 163 15.94 -4.76 1.33
CA THR A 163 15.95 -5.81 0.31
C THR A 163 15.73 -5.22 -1.08
N TRP A 164 16.54 -5.60 -2.04
CA TRP A 164 16.37 -5.20 -3.42
C TRP A 164 15.05 -5.74 -4.00
N SER A 165 14.24 -4.85 -4.55
CA SER A 165 12.98 -5.17 -5.20
C SER A 165 12.61 -4.08 -6.21
N PRO A 166 12.01 -4.42 -7.37
CA PRO A 166 11.52 -3.41 -8.33
C PRO A 166 10.47 -2.44 -7.73
N LYS A 167 9.84 -2.80 -6.62
CA LYS A 167 8.86 -1.95 -5.91
C LYS A 167 9.47 -1.13 -4.77
N ASN A 168 10.73 -1.39 -4.41
CA ASN A 168 11.46 -0.63 -3.40
C ASN A 168 11.99 0.68 -4.02
N ILE A 169 11.66 1.83 -3.41
CA ILE A 169 12.10 3.13 -3.95
C ILE A 169 13.62 3.26 -4.01
N LEU A 170 14.35 2.68 -3.06
CA LEU A 170 15.82 2.70 -3.08
C LEU A 170 16.37 1.95 -4.31
N THR A 171 15.76 0.82 -4.67
CA THR A 171 16.12 0.08 -5.89
C THR A 171 15.83 0.89 -7.16
N LYS A 172 14.72 1.63 -7.18
CA LYS A 172 14.36 2.48 -8.31
C LYS A 172 15.35 3.64 -8.45
N ILE A 173 15.64 4.35 -7.35
CA ILE A 173 16.64 5.43 -7.34
C ILE A 173 18.00 4.93 -7.84
N TYR A 174 18.42 3.74 -7.38
CA TYR A 174 19.69 3.16 -7.86
C TYR A 174 19.71 2.91 -9.36
N LYS A 175 18.58 2.48 -9.94
CA LYS A 175 18.49 2.06 -11.35
C LYS A 175 18.21 3.21 -12.33
N TYR A 176 17.63 4.30 -11.86
CA TYR A 176 17.24 5.40 -12.72
C TYR A 176 18.39 6.39 -12.88
N ASP A 177 18.68 6.79 -14.12
CA ASP A 177 19.70 7.79 -14.40
C ASP A 177 19.16 9.21 -14.12
N LYS A 178 17.90 9.49 -14.45
CA LYS A 178 17.24 10.78 -14.18
C LYS A 178 16.40 10.71 -12.92
N LEU A 179 16.67 11.58 -11.96
CA LEU A 179 16.02 11.63 -10.66
C LEU A 179 15.38 13.00 -10.44
N ILE A 180 14.07 13.01 -10.15
CA ILE A 180 13.37 14.23 -9.75
C ILE A 180 13.62 14.43 -8.26
N SER A 181 14.24 15.58 -7.91
CA SER A 181 14.62 15.86 -6.52
C SER A 181 13.57 16.73 -5.82
N MET A 182 12.39 16.16 -5.58
CA MET A 182 11.32 16.79 -4.82
C MET A 182 11.11 16.06 -3.50
N PRO A 183 10.80 16.77 -2.40
CA PRO A 183 10.58 16.15 -1.11
C PRO A 183 9.34 15.24 -1.13
N ASN A 184 9.45 14.07 -0.53
CA ASN A 184 8.36 13.14 -0.38
C ASN A 184 8.46 12.42 0.96
N SER A 185 7.30 12.08 1.52
CA SER A 185 7.23 11.12 2.63
C SER A 185 7.60 9.73 2.15
N LEU A 186 8.16 8.92 3.03
CA LEU A 186 8.54 7.54 2.74
C LEU A 186 7.92 6.61 3.80
N THR A 187 7.69 5.36 3.42
CA THR A 187 7.24 4.31 4.33
C THR A 187 8.31 3.22 4.45
N ASN A 188 8.92 3.09 5.61
CA ASN A 188 9.72 1.90 5.92
C ASN A 188 8.79 0.69 6.04
N VAL A 189 9.00 -0.34 5.23
CA VAL A 189 8.11 -1.51 5.18
C VAL A 189 8.12 -2.27 6.51
N ASN A 190 9.24 -2.29 7.24
CA ASN A 190 9.30 -2.93 8.54
C ASN A 190 8.46 -2.17 9.59
N ASP A 191 8.49 -0.84 9.56
CA ASP A 191 7.66 -0.02 10.46
C ASP A 191 6.17 -0.11 10.09
N LEU A 192 5.83 -0.17 8.80
CA LEU A 192 4.49 -0.51 8.34
C LEU A 192 4.01 -1.84 8.93
N CYS A 193 4.84 -2.89 8.88
CA CYS A 193 4.49 -4.19 9.44
C CYS A 193 4.25 -4.13 10.96
N LYS A 194 5.10 -3.42 11.70
CA LYS A 194 4.93 -3.17 13.13
C LYS A 194 3.62 -2.42 13.41
N TYR A 195 3.31 -1.43 12.58
CA TYR A 195 2.10 -0.62 12.71
C TYR A 195 0.85 -1.47 12.48
N ILE A 196 0.80 -2.24 11.39
CA ILE A 196 -0.30 -3.18 11.09
C ILE A 196 -0.46 -4.19 12.23
N TYR A 197 0.64 -4.72 12.78
CA TYR A 197 0.58 -5.66 13.90
C TYR A 197 -0.11 -5.07 15.14
N LYS A 198 0.03 -3.75 15.40
CA LYS A 198 -0.71 -3.09 16.49
C LYS A 198 -2.23 -3.17 16.31
N PHE A 199 -2.74 -3.06 15.08
CA PHE A 199 -4.18 -3.23 14.81
C PHE A 199 -4.62 -4.66 15.10
N ILE A 200 -3.86 -5.66 14.65
CA ILE A 200 -4.14 -7.06 14.93
C ILE A 200 -4.13 -7.32 16.45
N GLU A 201 -3.14 -6.80 17.14
CA GLU A 201 -3.00 -6.93 18.60
C GLU A 201 -4.18 -6.29 19.33
N ARG A 202 -4.62 -5.11 18.92
CA ARG A 202 -5.76 -4.41 19.50
C ARG A 202 -7.09 -5.13 19.24
N GLU A 203 -7.25 -5.75 18.08
CA GLU A 203 -8.38 -6.64 17.81
C GLU A 203 -8.38 -7.85 18.76
N TYR A 204 -7.20 -8.44 18.98
CA TYR A 204 -7.05 -9.58 19.91
C TYR A 204 -7.40 -9.19 21.35
N THR A 205 -6.97 -8.04 21.82
CA THR A 205 -7.25 -7.54 23.19
C THR A 205 -8.63 -6.91 23.33
N LYS A 206 -9.42 -6.81 22.25
CA LYS A 206 -10.71 -6.13 22.18
C LYS A 206 -10.66 -4.62 22.48
N GLU A 207 -9.48 -4.04 22.44
CA GLU A 207 -9.23 -2.60 22.56
C GLU A 207 -9.10 -1.96 21.17
N ARG A 208 -10.09 -2.17 20.31
CA ARG A 208 -10.09 -1.82 18.90
C ARG A 208 -9.69 -0.37 18.66
N LEU A 209 -8.81 -0.17 17.67
CA LEU A 209 -8.58 1.14 17.11
C LEU A 209 -9.79 1.57 16.27
N PRO A 210 -10.09 2.86 16.13
CA PRO A 210 -11.15 3.31 15.25
C PRO A 210 -10.93 2.83 13.81
N ALA A 211 -12.00 2.38 13.15
CA ALA A 211 -11.94 2.18 11.71
C ALA A 211 -11.75 3.53 11.01
N GLY A 212 -11.07 3.54 9.87
CA GLY A 212 -10.80 4.77 9.14
C GLY A 212 -9.45 4.79 8.45
N ILE A 213 -9.02 5.97 8.09
CA ILE A 213 -7.80 6.23 7.30
C ILE A 213 -6.64 6.56 8.23
N TYR A 214 -5.46 6.05 7.87
CA TYR A 214 -4.20 6.26 8.58
C TYR A 214 -3.07 6.51 7.57
N ASN A 215 -2.37 7.63 7.67
CA ASN A 215 -1.17 7.89 6.90
C ASN A 215 0.01 7.16 7.57
N VAL A 216 0.44 6.05 6.98
CA VAL A 216 1.54 5.25 7.53
C VAL A 216 2.83 5.59 6.81
N VAL A 217 3.41 6.72 7.21
CA VAL A 217 4.69 7.23 6.70
C VAL A 217 5.63 7.49 7.86
N ASN A 218 6.93 7.45 7.60
CA ASN A 218 7.93 7.87 8.59
C ASN A 218 7.92 9.39 8.72
N GLU A 219 8.34 9.89 9.87
CA GLU A 219 8.44 11.32 10.16
C GLU A 219 9.37 12.04 9.18
N GLY A 220 8.98 13.23 8.76
CA GLY A 220 9.70 14.07 7.82
C GLY A 220 9.55 13.65 6.36
N SER A 221 10.38 14.26 5.53
CA SER A 221 10.43 14.00 4.08
C SER A 221 11.88 13.96 3.58
N LEU A 222 12.10 13.22 2.51
CA LEU A 222 13.39 13.15 1.82
C LEU A 222 13.19 13.40 0.32
N ASN A 223 14.16 14.04 -0.30
CA ASN A 223 14.24 14.15 -1.75
C ASN A 223 15.26 13.14 -2.31
N ALA A 224 15.27 12.96 -3.63
CA ALA A 224 16.16 12.00 -4.27
C ALA A 224 17.64 12.35 -4.06
N ARG A 225 18.01 13.64 -3.98
CA ARG A 225 19.39 14.06 -3.73
C ARG A 225 19.87 13.61 -2.37
N SER A 226 19.10 13.85 -1.30
CA SER A 226 19.44 13.41 0.05
C SER A 226 19.55 11.90 0.16
N ILE A 227 18.67 11.16 -0.53
CA ILE A 227 18.74 9.68 -0.57
C ILE A 227 20.01 9.22 -1.27
N VAL A 228 20.38 9.84 -2.40
CA VAL A 228 21.63 9.52 -3.14
C VAL A 228 22.85 9.81 -2.32
N GLU A 229 22.89 10.93 -1.58
CA GLU A 229 23.98 11.26 -0.65
C GLU A 229 24.15 10.16 0.39
N MET A 230 23.08 9.76 1.08
CA MET A 230 23.11 8.66 2.04
C MET A 230 23.53 7.32 1.41
N MET A 231 23.05 7.00 0.20
CA MET A 231 23.47 5.77 -0.51
C MET A 231 24.96 5.81 -0.83
N THR A 232 25.47 6.96 -1.23
CA THR A 232 26.90 7.15 -1.57
C THR A 232 27.79 7.00 -0.35
N ASP A 233 27.40 7.51 0.79
CA ASP A 233 28.10 7.32 2.08
C ASP A 233 28.20 5.85 2.47
N HIS A 234 27.22 5.05 2.04
CA HIS A 234 27.22 3.59 2.22
C HIS A 234 27.80 2.81 1.03
N CYS A 235 28.63 3.47 0.21
CA CYS A 235 29.30 2.87 -0.96
C CYS A 235 28.35 2.34 -2.04
N ILE A 236 27.09 2.78 -2.08
CA ILE A 236 26.13 2.44 -3.12
C ILE A 236 26.12 3.62 -4.11
N LYS A 237 26.65 3.41 -5.32
CA LYS A 237 26.83 4.46 -6.32
C LYS A 237 26.31 4.02 -7.68
N ASN A 238 25.70 4.97 -8.41
CA ASN A 238 25.46 4.88 -9.84
C ASN A 238 26.10 6.11 -10.51
N PRO A 239 27.09 5.95 -11.38
CA PRO A 239 27.80 7.07 -12.00
C PRO A 239 26.94 7.91 -12.94
N ASN A 240 25.76 7.41 -13.32
CA ASN A 240 24.88 8.06 -14.29
C ASN A 240 23.81 8.97 -13.65
N TRP A 241 23.74 9.07 -12.32
CA TRP A 241 22.72 9.88 -11.65
C TRP A 241 22.76 11.34 -12.09
N GLN A 242 21.62 11.80 -12.60
CA GLN A 242 21.36 13.19 -12.99
C GLN A 242 20.10 13.67 -12.27
N PHE A 243 20.20 14.84 -11.62
CA PHE A 243 19.05 15.46 -10.98
C PHE A 243 18.40 16.42 -11.96
N ILE A 244 17.12 16.24 -12.21
CA ILE A 244 16.31 17.07 -13.09
C ILE A 244 15.24 17.81 -12.28
N ASN A 245 14.87 18.99 -12.74
CA ASN A 245 13.74 19.72 -12.19
C ASN A 245 12.43 19.14 -12.73
N TYR A 246 11.34 19.32 -11.97
CA TYR A 246 10.02 18.84 -12.39
C TYR A 246 9.59 19.37 -13.77
N ASN A 247 9.96 20.61 -14.09
CA ASN A 247 9.65 21.28 -15.38
C ASN A 247 10.49 20.74 -16.56
N GLU A 248 11.48 19.90 -16.32
CA GLU A 248 12.31 19.25 -17.35
C GLU A 248 11.80 17.85 -17.72
N LEU A 249 10.67 17.44 -17.15
CA LEU A 249 9.97 16.25 -17.61
C LEU A 249 9.18 16.61 -18.86
N ASP A 250 9.61 16.07 -20.00
CA ASP A 250 8.79 15.99 -21.20
C ASP A 250 7.61 15.02 -20.89
N ILE A 251 6.52 15.58 -20.35
CA ILE A 251 5.26 14.87 -20.09
C ILE A 251 4.26 15.25 -21.16
#